data_54ef0c5f1dce01950b487c826c09a8fe
#
_entry.id   54ef0c5f1dce01950b487c826c09a8fe
#
_cell.length_a   1.000
_cell.length_b   1.000
_cell.length_c   1.000
_cell.angle_alpha   90.00
_cell.angle_beta   90.00
_cell.angle_gamma   90.00
#
_symmetry.space_group_name_H-M   'P 1'
#
loop_
_entity.id
_entity.type
_entity.pdbx_description
1 polymer ?
#
loop_
_entity_poly.entity_id
_entity_poly.type
_entity_poly.pdbx_seq_one_letter_code
_entity_poly.pdbx_strand_id
1 'polypeptide(L)'
;GIDNVVAIEPTYGMYKVCADVNDVEYRKVLLDEHFQISADTMLSACDDRTKVIWICSPNNPTGNLINSIEIEKILTAFEGIVVIDEAYSDFTKARAWRTRLAEFPNMIVLNTMSKAWGCAAIRLGMAFASKEIIGLFNKVKYPYNVNELTQNFALQRLSDVFEVEKWVRTIVVERERMVVAFSQLPICEKVYPTDANFFLAKVSDAPNIYTYLIDRGIVVRNRNNVQLCHNCLRITVGSKKENNELLAALRQYS
;
A
#
# COMPACT_ATOMS: atom_id res chain seq x y z
N GLY A 1 9.68 23.88 -7.86
CA GLY A 1 10.94 23.15 -8.04
C GLY A 1 11.28 22.92 -9.49
N ILE A 2 12.52 22.50 -9.74
CA ILE A 2 12.98 22.20 -11.11
C ILE A 2 12.77 20.73 -11.45
N ASP A 3 12.94 19.86 -10.46
CA ASP A 3 12.84 18.42 -10.61
C ASP A 3 11.40 17.89 -10.41
N ASN A 4 11.17 16.67 -10.86
CA ASN A 4 9.88 16.01 -10.74
C ASN A 4 10.02 14.57 -10.24
N VAL A 5 8.89 14.03 -9.78
CA VAL A 5 8.71 12.64 -9.45
C VAL A 5 7.52 12.07 -10.21
N VAL A 6 7.60 10.80 -10.56
CA VAL A 6 6.53 10.05 -11.24
C VAL A 6 5.96 9.02 -10.27
N ALA A 7 4.66 8.87 -10.23
CA ALA A 7 4.00 7.86 -9.40
C ALA A 7 2.81 7.24 -10.11
N ILE A 8 2.51 6.00 -9.76
CA ILE A 8 1.27 5.34 -10.17
C ILE A 8 0.06 6.03 -9.53
N GLU A 9 -1.11 5.99 -10.18
CA GLU A 9 -2.36 6.54 -9.65
C GLU A 9 -3.54 5.63 -10.05
N PRO A 10 -4.45 5.21 -9.15
CA PRO A 10 -4.52 5.59 -7.74
C PRO A 10 -3.47 4.89 -6.88
N THR A 11 -2.93 5.60 -5.90
CA THR A 11 -1.96 5.08 -4.94
C THR A 11 -2.03 5.76 -3.58
N TYR A 12 -1.01 5.59 -2.75
CA TYR A 12 -0.94 6.20 -1.42
C TYR A 12 -0.70 7.70 -1.51
N GLY A 13 -1.70 8.49 -1.10
CA GLY A 13 -1.73 9.95 -1.28
C GLY A 13 -0.57 10.73 -0.65
N MET A 14 0.19 10.12 0.28
CA MET A 14 1.33 10.79 0.89
C MET A 14 2.49 11.03 -0.07
N TYR A 15 2.60 10.29 -1.16
CA TYR A 15 3.66 10.57 -2.16
C TYR A 15 3.47 11.97 -2.76
N LYS A 16 2.23 12.30 -3.13
CA LYS A 16 1.90 13.64 -3.60
C LYS A 16 2.13 14.70 -2.52
N VAL A 17 1.69 14.45 -1.28
CA VAL A 17 1.91 15.38 -0.16
C VAL A 17 3.39 15.63 0.07
N CYS A 18 4.23 14.59 0.02
CA CYS A 18 5.68 14.73 0.15
C CYS A 18 6.29 15.54 -1.01
N ALA A 19 5.83 15.33 -2.24
CA ALA A 19 6.27 16.13 -3.38
C ALA A 19 5.87 17.61 -3.22
N ASP A 20 4.61 17.89 -2.84
CA ASP A 20 4.10 19.24 -2.62
C ASP A 20 4.89 19.98 -1.51
N VAL A 21 5.19 19.31 -0.39
CA VAL A 21 5.95 19.91 0.74
C VAL A 21 7.39 20.26 0.32
N ASN A 22 7.96 19.50 -0.62
CA ASN A 22 9.31 19.74 -1.12
C ASN A 22 9.34 20.60 -2.40
N ASP A 23 8.19 21.18 -2.81
CA ASP A 23 8.07 21.95 -4.05
C ASP A 23 8.60 21.20 -5.28
N VAL A 24 8.25 19.90 -5.39
CA VAL A 24 8.63 19.01 -6.48
C VAL A 24 7.36 18.67 -7.30
N GLU A 25 7.45 18.77 -8.62
CA GLU A 25 6.35 18.41 -9.51
C GLU A 25 6.01 16.92 -9.34
N TYR A 26 4.74 16.64 -9.08
CA TYR A 26 4.22 15.28 -8.98
C TYR A 26 3.49 14.88 -10.26
N ARG A 27 4.08 13.98 -11.03
CA ARG A 27 3.49 13.42 -12.26
C ARG A 27 2.84 12.08 -11.97
N LYS A 28 1.58 11.95 -12.33
CA LYS A 28 0.80 10.72 -12.13
C LYS A 28 0.64 9.95 -13.42
N VAL A 29 0.86 8.64 -13.35
CA VAL A 29 0.58 7.68 -14.42
C VAL A 29 -0.55 6.77 -13.97
N LEU A 30 -1.65 6.78 -14.72
CA LEU A 30 -2.82 5.98 -14.36
C LEU A 30 -2.55 4.49 -14.51
N LEU A 31 -3.01 3.73 -13.52
CA LEU A 31 -3.13 2.29 -13.63
C LEU A 31 -4.19 1.94 -14.69
N ASP A 32 -4.11 0.74 -15.25
CA ASP A 32 -5.13 0.22 -16.15
C ASP A 32 -6.40 -0.24 -15.39
N GLU A 33 -7.36 -0.84 -16.11
CA GLU A 33 -8.61 -1.37 -15.56
C GLU A 33 -8.43 -2.56 -14.60
N HIS A 34 -7.23 -3.18 -14.60
CA HIS A 34 -6.81 -4.25 -13.70
C HIS A 34 -5.89 -3.74 -12.59
N PHE A 35 -5.74 -2.43 -12.46
CA PHE A 35 -4.82 -1.75 -11.55
C PHE A 35 -3.36 -2.19 -11.74
N GLN A 36 -2.94 -2.37 -13.00
CA GLN A 36 -1.57 -2.68 -13.39
C GLN A 36 -0.89 -1.50 -14.09
N ILE A 37 0.42 -1.57 -14.19
CA ILE A 37 1.26 -0.60 -14.90
C ILE A 37 1.80 -1.18 -16.20
N SER A 38 2.16 -0.28 -17.13
CA SER A 38 3.08 -0.55 -18.24
C SER A 38 4.39 0.20 -17.99
N ALA A 39 5.51 -0.49 -18.09
CA ALA A 39 6.83 0.13 -17.96
C ALA A 39 7.03 1.24 -19.01
N ASP A 40 6.59 1.01 -20.23
CA ASP A 40 6.71 2.01 -21.32
C ASP A 40 5.93 3.28 -20.99
N THR A 41 4.71 3.17 -20.44
CA THR A 41 3.90 4.32 -20.03
C THR A 41 4.56 5.07 -18.87
N MET A 42 5.09 4.35 -17.88
CA MET A 42 5.80 4.96 -16.75
C MET A 42 7.05 5.71 -17.21
N LEU A 43 7.87 5.09 -18.06
CA LEU A 43 9.12 5.68 -18.57
C LEU A 43 8.85 6.87 -19.50
N SER A 44 7.76 6.82 -20.28
CA SER A 44 7.36 7.93 -21.16
C SER A 44 6.90 9.18 -20.39
N ALA A 45 6.49 9.02 -19.12
CA ALA A 45 6.18 10.15 -18.23
C ALA A 45 7.41 10.79 -17.59
N CYS A 46 8.59 10.17 -17.73
CA CYS A 46 9.86 10.65 -17.21
C CYS A 46 10.58 11.55 -18.21
N ASP A 47 11.38 12.46 -17.69
CA ASP A 47 12.33 13.31 -18.42
C ASP A 47 13.65 13.44 -17.65
N ASP A 48 14.61 14.25 -18.14
CA ASP A 48 15.91 14.47 -17.51
C ASP A 48 15.84 15.06 -16.09
N ARG A 49 14.68 15.60 -15.71
CA ARG A 49 14.39 16.18 -14.40
C ARG A 49 13.68 15.19 -13.47
N THR A 50 13.28 14.03 -13.97
CA THR A 50 12.65 12.99 -13.13
C THR A 50 13.72 12.33 -12.27
N LYS A 51 13.58 12.43 -10.94
CA LYS A 51 14.54 11.88 -9.97
C LYS A 51 14.05 10.61 -9.30
N VAL A 52 12.76 10.48 -9.12
CA VAL A 52 12.18 9.37 -8.38
C VAL A 52 10.91 8.84 -9.06
N ILE A 53 10.80 7.53 -9.16
CA ILE A 53 9.56 6.82 -9.50
C ILE A 53 9.03 6.13 -8.23
N TRP A 54 7.73 6.30 -7.92
CA TRP A 54 7.06 5.68 -6.79
C TRP A 54 6.11 4.57 -7.24
N ILE A 55 6.28 3.38 -6.68
CA ILE A 55 5.43 2.22 -6.93
C ILE A 55 5.05 1.58 -5.59
N CYS A 56 3.75 1.51 -5.29
CA CYS A 56 3.23 0.82 -4.11
C CYS A 56 2.82 -0.60 -4.49
N SER A 57 3.38 -1.62 -3.86
CA SER A 57 3.08 -3.03 -4.18
C SER A 57 3.27 -3.94 -2.95
N PRO A 58 2.19 -4.51 -2.41
CA PRO A 58 0.77 -4.36 -2.80
C PRO A 58 0.27 -2.93 -2.71
N ASN A 59 -0.54 -2.50 -3.68
CA ASN A 59 -0.96 -1.10 -3.79
C ASN A 59 -2.09 -0.72 -2.81
N ASN A 60 -2.09 0.51 -2.36
CA ASN A 60 -3.18 1.11 -1.60
C ASN A 60 -3.76 2.29 -2.41
N PRO A 61 -5.05 2.28 -2.84
CA PRO A 61 -6.14 1.54 -2.18
C PRO A 61 -6.58 0.23 -2.87
N THR A 62 -5.95 -0.20 -3.93
CA THR A 62 -6.46 -1.27 -4.80
C THR A 62 -6.22 -2.69 -4.24
N GLY A 63 -5.17 -2.87 -3.43
CA GLY A 63 -4.87 -4.11 -2.70
C GLY A 63 -3.98 -5.10 -3.46
N ASN A 64 -3.89 -4.99 -4.77
CA ASN A 64 -3.19 -5.94 -5.63
C ASN A 64 -1.67 -5.70 -5.67
N LEU A 65 -0.93 -6.76 -5.95
CA LEU A 65 0.47 -6.67 -6.39
C LEU A 65 0.55 -6.01 -7.77
N ILE A 66 1.57 -5.21 -7.96
CA ILE A 66 1.95 -4.70 -9.28
C ILE A 66 2.83 -5.75 -9.98
N ASN A 67 2.66 -5.91 -11.28
CA ASN A 67 3.39 -6.89 -12.08
C ASN A 67 4.91 -6.69 -11.94
N SER A 68 5.58 -7.70 -11.41
CA SER A 68 7.02 -7.65 -11.13
C SER A 68 7.87 -7.48 -12.39
N ILE A 69 7.43 -8.02 -13.53
CA ILE A 69 8.14 -7.89 -14.83
C ILE A 69 8.17 -6.41 -15.25
N GLU A 70 7.06 -5.70 -15.09
CA GLU A 70 6.99 -4.28 -15.42
C GLU A 70 7.85 -3.44 -14.46
N ILE A 71 7.85 -3.78 -13.16
CA ILE A 71 8.74 -3.14 -12.19
C ILE A 71 10.22 -3.37 -12.54
N GLU A 72 10.60 -4.60 -12.93
CA GLU A 72 11.97 -4.92 -13.33
C GLU A 72 12.42 -4.15 -14.56
N LYS A 73 11.55 -3.99 -15.56
CA LYS A 73 11.84 -3.15 -16.74
C LYS A 73 12.10 -1.70 -16.34
N ILE A 74 11.29 -1.14 -15.43
CA ILE A 74 11.47 0.23 -14.93
C ILE A 74 12.80 0.35 -14.18
N LEU A 75 13.09 -0.58 -13.25
CA LEU A 75 14.35 -0.61 -12.48
C LEU A 75 15.59 -0.67 -13.38
N THR A 76 15.48 -1.38 -14.50
CA THR A 76 16.60 -1.56 -15.45
C THR A 76 16.79 -0.34 -16.36
N ALA A 77 15.69 0.30 -16.79
CA ALA A 77 15.73 1.36 -17.80
C ALA A 77 15.81 2.77 -17.21
N PHE A 78 15.37 2.97 -15.97
CA PHE A 78 15.36 4.28 -15.33
C PHE A 78 16.67 4.54 -14.58
N GLU A 79 17.35 5.62 -14.93
CA GLU A 79 18.63 6.00 -14.31
C GLU A 79 18.49 6.66 -12.92
N GLY A 80 17.29 7.13 -12.57
CA GLY A 80 16.99 7.70 -11.26
C GLY A 80 16.63 6.63 -10.22
N ILE A 81 16.07 7.06 -9.09
CA ILE A 81 15.69 6.18 -7.98
C ILE A 81 14.29 5.62 -8.19
N VAL A 82 14.13 4.32 -8.02
CA VAL A 82 12.81 3.66 -7.96
C VAL A 82 12.50 3.25 -6.53
N VAL A 83 11.45 3.82 -5.97
CA VAL A 83 10.96 3.49 -4.62
C VAL A 83 9.82 2.51 -4.73
N ILE A 84 9.98 1.33 -4.13
CA ILE A 84 8.94 0.31 -4.02
C ILE A 84 8.44 0.30 -2.58
N ASP A 85 7.19 0.71 -2.38
CA ASP A 85 6.56 0.70 -1.06
C ASP A 85 5.92 -0.67 -0.80
N GLU A 86 6.57 -1.46 0.04
CA GLU A 86 6.17 -2.80 0.46
C GLU A 86 5.42 -2.81 1.82
N ALA A 87 4.72 -1.74 2.19
CA ALA A 87 4.03 -1.67 3.49
C ALA A 87 3.05 -2.83 3.75
N TYR A 88 2.60 -3.51 2.71
CA TYR A 88 1.67 -4.65 2.80
C TYR A 88 2.27 -5.98 2.32
N SER A 89 3.56 -6.06 2.04
CA SER A 89 4.20 -7.26 1.49
C SER A 89 4.16 -8.48 2.40
N ASP A 90 4.00 -8.30 3.70
CA ASP A 90 3.90 -9.42 4.65
C ASP A 90 2.60 -10.24 4.49
N PHE A 91 1.59 -9.73 3.77
CA PHE A 91 0.31 -10.41 3.53
C PHE A 91 0.26 -11.21 2.22
N THR A 92 1.33 -11.21 1.44
CA THR A 92 1.46 -11.96 0.18
C THR A 92 2.56 -13.02 0.26
N LYS A 93 2.48 -14.00 -0.64
CA LYS A 93 3.53 -15.03 -0.83
C LYS A 93 4.58 -14.63 -1.87
N ALA A 94 4.43 -13.47 -2.50
CA ALA A 94 5.38 -12.99 -3.50
C ALA A 94 6.76 -12.74 -2.86
N ARG A 95 7.81 -12.94 -3.64
CA ARG A 95 9.18 -12.64 -3.20
C ARG A 95 9.30 -11.13 -2.94
N ALA A 96 9.71 -10.76 -1.73
CA ALA A 96 9.86 -9.38 -1.34
C ALA A 96 11.03 -8.70 -2.09
N TRP A 97 10.80 -7.48 -2.57
CA TRP A 97 11.79 -6.70 -3.31
C TRP A 97 13.05 -6.41 -2.49
N ARG A 98 12.93 -6.24 -1.16
CA ARG A 98 14.08 -6.06 -0.27
C ARG A 98 15.12 -7.19 -0.33
N THR A 99 14.74 -8.37 -0.83
CA THR A 99 15.68 -9.50 -1.02
C THR A 99 16.45 -9.42 -2.34
N ARG A 100 16.17 -8.42 -3.17
CA ARG A 100 16.73 -8.23 -4.51
C ARG A 100 17.57 -6.94 -4.65
N LEU A 101 17.96 -6.31 -3.54
CA LEU A 101 18.72 -5.06 -3.54
C LEU A 101 20.05 -5.14 -4.29
N ALA A 102 20.68 -6.32 -4.31
CA ALA A 102 21.93 -6.53 -5.05
C ALA A 102 21.74 -6.54 -6.57
N GLU A 103 20.51 -6.81 -7.05
CA GLU A 103 20.18 -6.83 -8.47
C GLU A 103 19.93 -5.41 -9.03
N PHE A 104 19.45 -4.49 -8.18
CA PHE A 104 19.02 -3.16 -8.58
C PHE A 104 19.58 -2.08 -7.63
N PRO A 105 20.74 -1.49 -7.93
CA PRO A 105 21.41 -0.53 -7.04
C PRO A 105 20.65 0.80 -6.87
N ASN A 106 19.75 1.13 -7.80
CA ASN A 106 18.89 2.31 -7.78
C ASN A 106 17.54 2.09 -7.08
N MET A 107 17.33 0.90 -6.48
CA MET A 107 16.08 0.57 -5.79
C MET A 107 16.13 0.97 -4.32
N ILE A 108 15.04 1.58 -3.86
CA ILE A 108 14.72 1.74 -2.43
C ILE A 108 13.45 0.95 -2.15
N VAL A 109 13.48 0.11 -1.13
CA VAL A 109 12.29 -0.60 -0.66
C VAL A 109 11.87 -0.04 0.69
N LEU A 110 10.62 0.43 0.79
CA LEU A 110 10.04 0.88 2.05
C LEU A 110 9.23 -0.24 2.69
N ASN A 111 9.29 -0.32 4.01
CA ASN A 111 8.46 -1.22 4.81
C ASN A 111 8.09 -0.55 6.15
N THR A 112 7.19 -1.15 6.93
CA THR A 112 6.69 -0.56 8.16
C THR A 112 6.27 -1.61 9.19
N MET A 113 6.47 -1.31 10.46
CA MET A 113 5.89 -2.09 11.55
C MET A 113 4.41 -1.76 11.82
N SER A 114 3.83 -0.81 11.09
CA SER A 114 2.45 -0.33 11.32
C SER A 114 1.36 -1.29 10.85
N LYS A 115 1.66 -2.29 10.00
CA LYS A 115 0.66 -3.17 9.38
C LYS A 115 0.73 -4.59 9.97
N ALA A 116 1.47 -5.49 9.35
CA ALA A 116 1.55 -6.88 9.78
C ALA A 116 2.02 -7.04 11.23
N TRP A 117 2.92 -6.20 11.68
CA TRP A 117 3.49 -6.21 13.03
C TRP A 117 2.57 -5.61 14.11
N GLY A 118 1.44 -5.00 13.73
CA GLY A 118 0.48 -4.41 14.68
C GLY A 118 0.99 -3.20 15.47
N CYS A 119 2.08 -2.57 15.02
CA CYS A 119 2.81 -1.55 15.78
C CYS A 119 2.62 -0.14 15.22
N ALA A 120 1.42 0.22 14.77
CA ALA A 120 1.16 1.54 14.17
C ALA A 120 1.47 2.73 15.11
N ALA A 121 1.29 2.55 16.43
CA ALA A 121 1.48 3.60 17.43
C ALA A 121 2.94 4.03 17.62
N ILE A 122 3.91 3.13 17.37
CA ILE A 122 5.34 3.45 17.57
C ILE A 122 5.95 4.25 16.41
N ARG A 123 5.22 4.48 15.31
CA ARG A 123 5.63 5.31 14.17
C ARG A 123 6.97 4.89 13.54
N LEU A 124 7.21 3.59 13.38
CA LEU A 124 8.45 3.05 12.85
C LEU A 124 8.26 2.52 11.42
N GLY A 125 9.00 3.13 10.48
CA GLY A 125 9.18 2.69 9.12
C GLY A 125 10.64 2.36 8.84
N MET A 126 10.88 1.63 7.76
CA MET A 126 12.19 1.15 7.36
C MET A 126 12.40 1.43 5.87
N ALA A 127 13.63 1.78 5.49
CA ALA A 127 14.08 1.85 4.11
C ALA A 127 15.27 0.89 3.92
N PHE A 128 15.20 0.08 2.89
CA PHE A 128 16.25 -0.84 2.47
C PHE A 128 16.76 -0.39 1.10
N ALA A 129 18.05 -0.17 0.97
CA ALA A 129 18.67 0.29 -0.27
C ALA A 129 20.17 -0.07 -0.32
N SER A 130 20.88 0.32 -1.38
CA SER A 130 22.32 0.19 -1.46
C SER A 130 23.03 1.00 -0.36
N LYS A 131 24.27 0.65 -0.04
CA LYS A 131 25.06 1.35 0.98
C LYS A 131 25.21 2.83 0.65
N GLU A 132 25.33 3.16 -0.62
CA GLU A 132 25.48 4.53 -1.14
C GLU A 132 24.23 5.35 -0.81
N ILE A 133 23.04 4.84 -1.11
CA ILE A 133 21.76 5.50 -0.83
C ILE A 133 21.54 5.63 0.69
N ILE A 134 21.79 4.57 1.46
CA ILE A 134 21.68 4.64 2.92
C ILE A 134 22.70 5.63 3.52
N GLY A 135 23.90 5.73 2.92
CA GLY A 135 24.88 6.73 3.28
C GLY A 135 24.37 8.17 3.11
N LEU A 136 23.61 8.44 2.04
CA LEU A 136 22.97 9.75 1.82
C LEU A 136 21.86 10.00 2.86
N PHE A 137 21.01 9.02 3.14
CA PHE A 137 19.98 9.15 4.17
C PHE A 137 20.57 9.46 5.55
N ASN A 138 21.70 8.83 5.90
CA ASN A 138 22.36 9.07 7.18
C ASN A 138 22.96 10.49 7.30
N LYS A 139 23.27 11.16 6.17
CA LYS A 139 23.73 12.56 6.17
C LYS A 139 22.60 13.56 6.42
N VAL A 140 21.35 13.23 6.01
CA VAL A 140 20.24 14.18 6.04
C VAL A 140 19.19 13.88 7.13
N LYS A 141 19.16 12.66 7.65
CA LYS A 141 18.22 12.30 8.73
C LYS A 141 18.57 13.01 10.03
N TYR A 142 17.57 13.27 10.86
CA TYR A 142 17.79 13.75 12.22
C TYR A 142 18.57 12.72 13.05
N PRO A 143 19.52 13.14 13.91
CA PRO A 143 20.36 12.24 14.72
C PRO A 143 19.53 11.31 15.61
N TYR A 144 18.44 11.81 16.21
CA TYR A 144 17.58 11.14 17.16
C TYR A 144 16.20 10.87 16.59
N ASN A 145 16.13 10.40 15.35
CA ASN A 145 14.87 10.21 14.62
C ASN A 145 13.97 9.10 15.18
N VAL A 146 14.50 8.17 15.96
CA VAL A 146 13.76 7.11 16.65
C VAL A 146 14.06 7.18 18.13
N ASN A 147 13.05 7.45 18.96
CA ASN A 147 13.23 7.53 20.42
C ASN A 147 13.44 6.15 21.04
N GLU A 148 14.00 6.12 22.27
CA GLU A 148 14.38 4.89 22.97
C GLU A 148 13.18 3.98 23.27
N LEU A 149 12.01 4.52 23.61
CA LEU A 149 10.80 3.73 23.88
C LEU A 149 10.38 2.97 22.62
N THR A 150 10.41 3.64 21.47
CA THR A 150 10.13 3.00 20.17
C THR A 150 11.15 1.91 19.86
N GLN A 151 12.45 2.16 20.10
CA GLN A 151 13.52 1.16 19.87
C GLN A 151 13.30 -0.08 20.73
N ASN A 152 13.10 0.10 22.04
CA ASN A 152 12.91 -1.00 22.99
C ASN A 152 11.66 -1.82 22.65
N PHE A 153 10.54 -1.16 22.33
CA PHE A 153 9.32 -1.85 21.92
C PHE A 153 9.50 -2.61 20.60
N ALA A 154 10.17 -2.01 19.61
CA ALA A 154 10.43 -2.67 18.34
C ALA A 154 11.32 -3.90 18.50
N LEU A 155 12.40 -3.82 19.32
CA LEU A 155 13.28 -4.95 19.61
C LEU A 155 12.51 -6.10 20.29
N GLN A 156 11.65 -5.79 21.25
CA GLN A 156 10.80 -6.78 21.90
C GLN A 156 9.84 -7.42 20.89
N ARG A 157 9.20 -6.62 20.01
CA ARG A 157 8.29 -7.14 18.98
C ARG A 157 9.00 -8.02 17.95
N LEU A 158 10.24 -7.70 17.60
CA LEU A 158 11.03 -8.50 16.67
C LEU A 158 11.38 -9.89 17.22
N SER A 159 11.31 -10.12 18.53
CA SER A 159 11.46 -11.46 19.10
C SER A 159 10.20 -12.34 18.93
N ASP A 160 9.06 -11.74 18.61
CA ASP A 160 7.76 -12.41 18.49
C ASP A 160 7.39 -12.79 17.05
N VAL A 161 8.36 -13.08 16.18
CA VAL A 161 8.15 -13.35 14.74
C VAL A 161 7.07 -14.40 14.50
N PHE A 162 7.07 -15.50 15.25
CA PHE A 162 6.10 -16.59 15.09
C PHE A 162 4.65 -16.15 15.36
N GLU A 163 4.45 -15.26 16.35
CA GLU A 163 3.11 -14.72 16.62
C GLU A 163 2.66 -13.78 15.49
N VAL A 164 3.55 -12.94 14.97
CA VAL A 164 3.25 -12.08 13.83
C VAL A 164 2.88 -12.90 12.60
N GLU A 165 3.63 -13.96 12.28
CA GLU A 165 3.31 -14.87 11.20
C GLU A 165 1.94 -15.55 11.39
N LYS A 166 1.59 -15.92 12.62
CA LYS A 166 0.28 -16.49 12.93
C LYS A 166 -0.84 -15.47 12.70
N TRP A 167 -0.66 -14.21 13.10
CA TRP A 167 -1.61 -13.15 12.81
C TRP A 167 -1.76 -12.91 11.31
N VAL A 168 -0.66 -12.84 10.58
CA VAL A 168 -0.67 -12.70 9.12
C VAL A 168 -1.45 -13.85 8.46
N ARG A 169 -1.16 -15.10 8.83
CA ARG A 169 -1.90 -16.27 8.32
C ARG A 169 -3.40 -16.17 8.62
N THR A 170 -3.76 -15.77 9.85
CA THR A 170 -5.17 -15.59 10.25
C THR A 170 -5.85 -14.52 9.40
N ILE A 171 -5.19 -13.37 9.17
CA ILE A 171 -5.71 -12.27 8.35
C ILE A 171 -5.87 -12.71 6.89
N VAL A 172 -4.91 -13.44 6.33
CA VAL A 172 -4.98 -13.93 4.94
C VAL A 172 -6.14 -14.90 4.75
N VAL A 173 -6.32 -15.87 5.65
CA VAL A 173 -7.45 -16.81 5.60
C VAL A 173 -8.79 -16.07 5.73
N GLU A 174 -8.87 -15.12 6.64
CA GLU A 174 -10.08 -14.34 6.86
C GLU A 174 -10.35 -13.38 5.68
N ARG A 175 -9.31 -12.85 5.03
CA ARG A 175 -9.43 -12.08 3.79
C ARG A 175 -10.11 -12.90 2.68
N GLU A 176 -9.65 -14.12 2.45
CA GLU A 176 -10.22 -15.01 1.44
C GLU A 176 -11.71 -15.27 1.73
N ARG A 177 -12.06 -15.56 2.99
CA ARG A 177 -13.45 -15.72 3.42
C ARG A 177 -14.29 -14.46 3.17
N MET A 178 -13.74 -13.29 3.52
CA MET A 178 -14.42 -12.02 3.38
C MET A 178 -14.65 -11.63 1.92
N VAL A 179 -13.68 -11.85 1.06
CA VAL A 179 -13.82 -11.61 -0.39
C VAL A 179 -14.98 -12.42 -0.96
N VAL A 180 -15.04 -13.71 -0.65
CA VAL A 180 -16.15 -14.59 -1.11
C VAL A 180 -17.48 -14.13 -0.52
N ALA A 181 -17.57 -13.88 0.79
CA ALA A 181 -18.82 -13.50 1.44
C ALA A 181 -19.31 -12.12 0.98
N PHE A 182 -18.41 -11.18 0.75
CA PHE A 182 -18.75 -9.83 0.28
C PHE A 182 -19.23 -9.84 -1.18
N SER A 183 -18.63 -10.66 -2.04
CA SER A 183 -19.04 -10.77 -3.45
C SER A 183 -20.46 -11.32 -3.64
N GLN A 184 -21.03 -11.95 -2.61
CA GLN A 184 -22.39 -12.47 -2.61
C GLN A 184 -23.44 -11.46 -2.12
N LEU A 185 -23.02 -10.28 -1.65
CA LEU A 185 -23.96 -9.25 -1.20
C LEU A 185 -24.66 -8.58 -2.39
N PRO A 186 -25.97 -8.28 -2.30
CA PRO A 186 -26.71 -7.61 -3.39
C PRO A 186 -26.11 -6.26 -3.81
N ILE A 187 -25.46 -5.56 -2.87
CA ILE A 187 -24.81 -4.27 -3.11
C ILE A 187 -23.48 -4.39 -3.87
N CYS A 188 -22.90 -5.59 -3.95
CA CYS A 188 -21.56 -5.79 -4.51
C CYS A 188 -21.61 -5.95 -6.04
N GLU A 189 -20.95 -5.05 -6.76
CA GLU A 189 -20.78 -5.18 -8.21
C GLU A 189 -19.50 -5.96 -8.55
N LYS A 190 -18.42 -5.73 -7.81
CA LYS A 190 -17.11 -6.39 -8.03
C LYS A 190 -16.25 -6.31 -6.79
N VAL A 191 -15.57 -7.40 -6.44
CA VAL A 191 -14.43 -7.38 -5.52
C VAL A 191 -13.15 -7.51 -6.35
N TYR A 192 -12.22 -6.59 -6.15
CA TYR A 192 -10.94 -6.62 -6.85
C TYR A 192 -9.95 -7.58 -6.19
N PRO A 193 -9.03 -8.19 -6.96
CA PRO A 193 -7.96 -9.02 -6.40
C PRO A 193 -7.14 -8.26 -5.35
N THR A 194 -6.69 -8.96 -4.31
CA THR A 194 -5.95 -8.33 -3.23
C THR A 194 -4.88 -9.24 -2.64
N ASP A 195 -3.74 -8.64 -2.32
CA ASP A 195 -2.58 -9.23 -1.64
C ASP A 195 -2.27 -8.52 -0.31
N ALA A 196 -3.12 -7.55 0.07
CA ALA A 196 -2.99 -6.75 1.29
C ALA A 196 -3.88 -7.30 2.43
N ASN A 197 -3.91 -6.63 3.59
CA ASN A 197 -4.85 -6.90 4.68
C ASN A 197 -6.20 -6.18 4.53
N PHE A 198 -6.54 -5.80 3.33
CA PHE A 198 -7.80 -5.17 2.94
C PHE A 198 -8.14 -5.56 1.50
N PHE A 199 -9.35 -5.31 1.08
CA PHE A 199 -9.75 -5.41 -0.32
C PHE A 199 -10.52 -4.17 -0.76
N LEU A 200 -10.50 -3.91 -2.06
CA LEU A 200 -11.31 -2.91 -2.72
C LEU A 200 -12.54 -3.59 -3.31
N ALA A 201 -13.72 -3.03 -3.04
CA ALA A 201 -14.97 -3.52 -3.62
C ALA A 201 -15.73 -2.37 -4.28
N LYS A 202 -16.19 -2.58 -5.51
CA LYS A 202 -17.15 -1.72 -6.18
C LYS A 202 -18.55 -2.11 -5.75
N VAL A 203 -19.33 -1.13 -5.35
CA VAL A 203 -20.69 -1.31 -4.81
C VAL A 203 -21.68 -0.39 -5.53
N SER A 204 -22.97 -0.64 -5.38
CA SER A 204 -24.04 0.12 -6.04
C SER A 204 -24.04 1.61 -5.67
N ASP A 205 -23.75 1.96 -4.41
CA ASP A 205 -23.74 3.33 -3.90
C ASP A 205 -22.80 3.48 -2.70
N ALA A 206 -21.51 3.70 -2.98
CA ALA A 206 -20.49 3.79 -1.92
C ALA A 206 -20.71 4.94 -0.94
N PRO A 207 -21.13 6.17 -1.33
CA PRO A 207 -21.43 7.23 -0.39
C PRO A 207 -22.51 6.90 0.63
N ASN A 208 -23.66 6.39 0.18
CA ASN A 208 -24.79 6.07 1.08
C ASN A 208 -24.49 4.84 1.94
N ILE A 209 -23.89 3.79 1.37
CA ILE A 209 -23.44 2.61 2.13
C ILE A 209 -22.41 3.01 3.20
N TYR A 210 -21.49 3.90 2.89
CA TYR A 210 -20.52 4.41 3.85
C TYR A 210 -21.21 5.12 5.02
N THR A 211 -22.15 6.04 4.75
CA THR A 211 -22.92 6.75 5.78
C THR A 211 -23.73 5.77 6.65
N TYR A 212 -24.42 4.82 6.02
CA TYR A 212 -25.17 3.77 6.71
C TYR A 212 -24.31 2.96 7.69
N LEU A 213 -23.07 2.62 7.30
CA LEU A 213 -22.14 1.89 8.15
C LEU A 213 -21.62 2.75 9.30
N ILE A 214 -21.29 4.03 9.04
CA ILE A 214 -20.86 4.99 10.08
C ILE A 214 -21.92 5.14 11.17
N ASP A 215 -23.20 5.26 10.80
CA ASP A 215 -24.31 5.38 11.75
C ASP A 215 -24.46 4.13 12.66
N ARG A 216 -23.84 3.01 12.26
CA ARG A 216 -23.77 1.76 13.03
C ARG A 216 -22.44 1.52 13.73
N GLY A 217 -21.56 2.53 13.74
CA GLY A 217 -20.24 2.44 14.33
C GLY A 217 -19.24 1.58 13.55
N ILE A 218 -19.54 1.24 12.28
CA ILE A 218 -18.68 0.44 11.41
C ILE A 218 -17.93 1.36 10.44
N VAL A 219 -16.62 1.42 10.57
CA VAL A 219 -15.77 2.33 9.78
C VAL A 219 -15.06 1.58 8.66
N VAL A 220 -15.41 1.87 7.43
CA VAL A 220 -14.68 1.46 6.22
C VAL A 220 -14.03 2.69 5.57
N ARG A 221 -13.45 2.57 4.40
CA ARG A 221 -12.88 3.71 3.67
C ARG A 221 -13.63 3.93 2.37
N ASN A 222 -14.37 5.03 2.29
CA ASN A 222 -14.96 5.48 1.04
C ASN A 222 -13.86 5.93 0.07
N ARG A 223 -13.85 5.37 -1.14
CA ARG A 223 -12.89 5.68 -2.22
C ARG A 223 -13.57 6.27 -3.46
N ASN A 224 -14.83 6.64 -3.36
CA ASN A 224 -15.62 7.15 -4.47
C ASN A 224 -14.98 8.33 -5.22
N ASN A 225 -14.25 9.20 -4.50
CA ASN A 225 -13.58 10.36 -5.08
C ASN A 225 -12.14 10.08 -5.53
N VAL A 226 -11.68 8.83 -5.43
CA VAL A 226 -10.36 8.41 -5.90
C VAL A 226 -10.48 7.98 -7.35
N GLN A 227 -9.55 8.43 -8.18
CA GLN A 227 -9.52 8.12 -9.61
C GLN A 227 -9.54 6.60 -9.85
N LEU A 228 -10.30 6.12 -10.82
CA LEU A 228 -10.58 4.70 -11.11
C LEU A 228 -11.31 3.92 -9.99
N CYS A 229 -11.65 4.55 -8.87
CA CYS A 229 -12.33 3.91 -7.73
C CYS A 229 -13.76 4.43 -7.51
N HIS A 230 -14.43 4.91 -8.57
CA HIS A 230 -15.83 5.34 -8.48
C HIS A 230 -16.71 4.23 -7.91
N ASN A 231 -17.55 4.58 -6.94
CA ASN A 231 -18.38 3.65 -6.16
C ASN A 231 -17.60 2.53 -5.46
N CYS A 232 -16.34 2.78 -5.06
CA CYS A 232 -15.55 1.79 -4.35
C CYS A 232 -15.46 2.08 -2.83
N LEU A 233 -15.51 1.01 -2.06
CA LEU A 233 -15.17 0.95 -0.64
C LEU A 233 -13.91 0.12 -0.45
N ARG A 234 -12.94 0.60 0.34
CA ARG A 234 -11.83 -0.20 0.82
C ARG A 234 -12.15 -0.75 2.20
N ILE A 235 -12.17 -2.06 2.33
CA ILE A 235 -12.56 -2.78 3.53
C ILE A 235 -11.32 -3.45 4.12
N THR A 236 -10.94 -3.03 5.32
CA THR A 236 -9.85 -3.68 6.06
C THR A 236 -10.37 -4.98 6.68
N VAL A 237 -9.61 -6.05 6.55
CA VAL A 237 -9.91 -7.34 7.18
C VAL A 237 -9.62 -7.23 8.68
N GLY A 238 -10.67 -7.26 9.48
CA GLY A 238 -10.62 -7.23 10.93
C GLY A 238 -10.62 -8.63 11.56
N SER A 239 -10.97 -8.71 12.83
CA SER A 239 -11.27 -9.98 13.49
C SER A 239 -12.52 -10.63 12.87
N LYS A 240 -12.67 -11.95 13.06
CA LYS A 240 -13.86 -12.67 12.58
C LYS A 240 -15.16 -12.06 13.09
N LYS A 241 -15.15 -11.53 14.32
CA LYS A 241 -16.31 -10.85 14.92
C LYS A 241 -16.64 -9.57 14.16
N GLU A 242 -15.69 -8.68 13.98
CA GLU A 242 -15.87 -7.40 13.27
C GLU A 242 -16.30 -7.62 11.82
N ASN A 243 -15.68 -8.58 11.14
CA ASN A 243 -16.06 -8.93 9.77
C ASN A 243 -17.48 -9.48 9.66
N ASN A 244 -17.94 -10.30 10.63
CA ASN A 244 -19.30 -10.79 10.66
C ASN A 244 -20.32 -9.67 10.96
N GLU A 245 -19.98 -8.72 11.83
CA GLU A 245 -20.79 -7.54 12.10
C GLU A 245 -20.96 -6.68 10.84
N LEU A 246 -19.87 -6.43 10.10
CA LEU A 246 -19.93 -5.75 8.80
C LEU A 246 -20.84 -6.47 7.81
N LEU A 247 -20.65 -7.78 7.61
CA LEU A 247 -21.48 -8.55 6.69
C LEU A 247 -22.96 -8.59 7.10
N ALA A 248 -23.23 -8.69 8.39
CA ALA A 248 -24.60 -8.67 8.92
C ALA A 248 -25.29 -7.31 8.68
N ALA A 249 -24.58 -6.21 8.92
CA ALA A 249 -25.08 -4.86 8.63
C ALA A 249 -25.38 -4.70 7.13
N LEU A 250 -24.46 -5.10 6.26
CA LEU A 250 -24.62 -4.94 4.81
C LEU A 250 -25.73 -5.82 4.21
N ARG A 251 -26.05 -6.97 4.81
CA ARG A 251 -27.22 -7.79 4.40
C ARG A 251 -28.56 -7.12 4.73
N GLN A 252 -28.58 -6.18 5.67
CA GLN A 252 -29.77 -5.44 6.07
C GLN A 252 -29.88 -4.10 5.33
N TYR A 253 -28.88 -3.73 4.55
CA TYR A 253 -28.93 -2.54 3.70
C TYR A 253 -29.85 -2.80 2.50
N SER A 254 -30.90 -2.00 2.38
CA SER A 254 -31.92 -2.09 1.32
C SER A 254 -31.88 -0.86 0.39
#